data_ccb7ec49a272a103c3c82d9e99b50c24
#
_entry.id   ccb7ec49a272a103c3c82d9e99b50c24
#
_cell.length_a   1.000
_cell.length_b   1.000
_cell.length_c   1.000
_cell.angle_alpha   90.00
_cell.angle_beta   90.00
_cell.angle_gamma   90.00
#
_symmetry.space_group_name_H-M   'P 1'
#
loop_
_entity.id
_entity.type
_entity.pdbx_description
1 polymer ?
#
loop_
_entity_poly.entity_id
_entity_poly.type
_entity_poly.pdbx_seq_one_letter_code
_entity_poly.pdbx_strand_id
1 'polypeptide(L)'
;WGQMQLRNVVELAGMVRHCDFAEQSKLGSEDALLRPDVVVRMPGGKHVVVDAKAPLQGVLDAYQARDEQERERHLRDHARLLRKHVKALTDKAYWAGLDSAPDFVVMFLPGEHLYGAALEADPSLIEDAMSRRVLIATPTTLLAMLRAVSYGWQQERVAESAQAISELGRELHARLAKLSSLVATVGTRLNSTVRAYNEMVGSYEARVLPGARRFSDHGVAAGRELAELEQVTTSARRVHPAERERFQEELELYETGIETTRPRLRAAE
;
A
#
# COMPACT_ATOMS: atom_id res chain seq x y z
N TRP A 1 -25.18 26.06 3.28
CA TRP A 1 -24.22 26.58 2.29
C TRP A 1 -22.78 26.21 2.68
N GLY A 2 -22.33 26.43 3.89
CA GLY A 2 -20.98 26.07 4.34
C GLY A 2 -20.64 24.59 4.20
N GLN A 3 -21.55 23.70 4.57
CA GLN A 3 -21.40 22.23 4.42
C GLN A 3 -21.34 21.80 2.95
N MET A 4 -22.13 22.43 2.09
CA MET A 4 -22.10 22.13 0.65
C MET A 4 -20.76 22.57 0.01
N GLN A 5 -20.24 23.74 0.42
CA GLN A 5 -18.92 24.19 0.00
C GLN A 5 -17.82 23.26 0.52
N LEU A 6 -17.89 22.82 1.77
CA LEU A 6 -16.95 21.88 2.36
C LEU A 6 -16.90 20.56 1.54
N ARG A 7 -18.07 20.01 1.20
CA ARG A 7 -18.16 18.81 0.35
C ARG A 7 -17.45 19.04 -0.99
N ASN A 8 -17.78 20.13 -1.68
CA ASN A 8 -17.16 20.43 -2.98
C ASN A 8 -15.64 20.53 -2.90
N VAL A 9 -15.09 21.10 -1.84
CA VAL A 9 -13.63 21.19 -1.64
C VAL A 9 -13.02 19.81 -1.43
N VAL A 10 -13.65 18.94 -0.64
CA VAL A 10 -13.17 17.58 -0.39
C VAL A 10 -13.19 16.75 -1.67
N GLU A 11 -14.25 16.83 -2.48
CA GLU A 11 -14.34 16.16 -3.78
C GLU A 11 -13.32 16.70 -4.79
N LEU A 12 -13.11 18.02 -4.86
CA LEU A 12 -12.09 18.67 -5.70
C LEU A 12 -10.65 18.27 -5.30
N ALA A 13 -10.44 17.90 -4.05
CA ALA A 13 -9.16 17.33 -3.60
C ALA A 13 -8.91 15.92 -4.12
N GLY A 14 -9.88 15.30 -4.82
CA GLY A 14 -9.79 13.95 -5.36
C GLY A 14 -10.13 12.86 -4.34
N MET A 15 -10.81 13.21 -3.25
CA MET A 15 -11.21 12.26 -2.22
C MET A 15 -12.52 11.56 -2.57
N VAL A 16 -12.59 10.26 -2.33
CA VAL A 16 -13.75 9.42 -2.61
C VAL A 16 -14.62 9.30 -1.36
N ARG A 17 -15.91 9.61 -1.51
CA ARG A 17 -16.89 9.49 -0.43
C ARG A 17 -16.94 8.09 0.16
N HIS A 18 -17.07 7.97 1.46
CA HIS A 18 -17.06 6.75 2.28
C HIS A 18 -15.73 5.97 2.35
N CYS A 19 -14.80 6.20 1.42
CA CYS A 19 -13.46 5.62 1.50
C CYS A 19 -12.48 6.58 2.17
N ASP A 20 -12.40 7.80 1.65
CA ASP A 20 -11.42 8.80 2.06
C ASP A 20 -12.02 9.80 3.06
N PHE A 21 -13.34 10.03 3.00
CA PHE A 21 -14.05 10.85 3.97
C PHE A 21 -15.48 10.34 4.23
N ALA A 22 -16.03 10.70 5.39
CA ALA A 22 -17.40 10.44 5.77
C ALA A 22 -18.07 11.72 6.28
N GLU A 23 -19.30 11.98 5.81
CA GLU A 23 -20.11 13.11 6.24
C GLU A 23 -20.98 12.72 7.43
N GLN A 24 -21.17 13.68 8.36
CA GLN A 24 -22.08 13.56 9.52
C GLN A 24 -21.92 12.23 10.29
N SER A 25 -20.69 11.73 10.37
CA SER A 25 -20.39 10.51 11.11
C SER A 25 -20.72 10.71 12.58
N LYS A 26 -21.33 9.69 13.18
CA LYS A 26 -21.55 9.65 14.64
C LYS A 26 -20.24 9.20 15.29
N LEU A 27 -19.65 10.05 16.11
CA LEU A 27 -18.44 9.74 16.88
C LEU A 27 -18.79 9.70 18.38
N GLY A 28 -18.37 8.63 19.05
CA GLY A 28 -18.56 8.45 20.49
C GLY A 28 -19.62 7.41 20.87
N SER A 29 -19.76 7.17 22.18
CA SER A 29 -20.78 6.29 22.76
C SER A 29 -22.19 6.90 22.67
N GLU A 30 -23.23 6.11 22.84
CA GLU A 30 -24.63 6.52 22.67
C GLU A 30 -25.03 7.77 23.49
N ASP A 31 -24.37 8.04 24.61
CA ASP A 31 -24.66 9.15 25.52
C ASP A 31 -23.97 10.48 25.12
N ALA A 32 -22.96 10.47 24.23
CA ALA A 32 -22.20 11.65 23.82
C ALA A 32 -21.90 11.63 22.30
N LEU A 33 -22.95 11.64 21.48
CA LEU A 33 -22.83 11.62 20.03
C LEU A 33 -22.33 12.97 19.49
N LEU A 34 -21.05 13.03 19.19
CA LEU A 34 -20.46 14.13 18.43
C LEU A 34 -20.73 13.89 16.94
N ARG A 35 -21.21 14.93 16.24
CA ARG A 35 -21.49 14.88 14.80
C ARG A 35 -20.68 15.96 14.09
N PRO A 36 -19.44 15.66 13.70
CA PRO A 36 -18.69 16.54 12.81
C PRO A 36 -19.33 16.58 11.41
N ASP A 37 -19.12 17.67 10.69
CA ASP A 37 -19.65 17.79 9.33
C ASP A 37 -18.95 16.81 8.38
N VAL A 38 -17.62 16.66 8.50
CA VAL A 38 -16.81 15.72 7.72
C VAL A 38 -15.69 15.14 8.59
N VAL A 39 -15.43 13.85 8.42
CA VAL A 39 -14.25 13.16 8.95
C VAL A 39 -13.43 12.67 7.77
N VAL A 40 -12.20 13.16 7.66
CA VAL A 40 -11.24 12.75 6.62
C VAL A 40 -10.28 11.74 7.22
N ARG A 41 -10.08 10.61 6.53
CA ARG A 41 -9.06 9.63 6.88
C ARG A 41 -7.70 10.14 6.43
N MET A 42 -6.68 9.85 7.21
CA MET A 42 -5.29 10.22 6.95
C MET A 42 -4.45 8.96 6.74
N PRO A 43 -3.28 9.06 6.09
CA PRO A 43 -2.30 7.98 6.09
C PRO A 43 -1.98 7.48 7.51
N GLY A 44 -1.67 6.19 7.64
CA GLY A 44 -1.40 5.59 8.95
C GLY A 44 -2.63 5.44 9.85
N GLY A 45 -3.85 5.41 9.30
CA GLY A 45 -5.10 5.20 10.05
C GLY A 45 -5.54 6.37 10.91
N LYS A 46 -4.91 7.53 10.80
CA LYS A 46 -5.31 8.76 11.51
C LYS A 46 -6.55 9.39 10.89
N HIS A 47 -7.21 10.27 11.65
CA HIS A 47 -8.42 10.97 11.20
C HIS A 47 -8.28 12.48 11.43
N VAL A 48 -8.84 13.28 10.53
CA VAL A 48 -9.01 14.74 10.71
C VAL A 48 -10.48 15.06 10.69
N VAL A 49 -10.93 15.75 11.72
CA VAL A 49 -12.30 16.24 11.82
C VAL A 49 -12.37 17.64 11.21
N VAL A 50 -13.34 17.86 10.34
CA VAL A 50 -13.63 19.16 9.74
C VAL A 50 -15.05 19.58 10.11
N ASP A 51 -15.18 20.77 10.71
CA ASP A 51 -16.44 21.36 11.12
C ASP A 51 -16.62 22.71 10.39
N ALA A 52 -17.68 22.83 9.59
CA ALA A 52 -17.96 24.03 8.81
C ALA A 52 -18.68 25.09 9.65
N LYS A 53 -18.16 26.32 9.63
CA LYS A 53 -18.78 27.47 10.25
C LYS A 53 -18.92 28.60 9.24
N ALA A 54 -20.10 29.19 9.14
CA ALA A 54 -20.40 30.26 8.19
C ALA A 54 -20.96 31.52 8.90
N PRO A 55 -20.20 32.22 9.75
CA PRO A 55 -20.66 33.41 10.46
C PRO A 55 -20.64 34.62 9.53
N LEU A 56 -21.59 34.69 8.60
CA LEU A 56 -21.64 35.72 7.55
C LEU A 56 -22.10 37.10 8.09
N GLN A 57 -22.96 37.10 9.10
CA GLN A 57 -23.68 38.31 9.49
C GLN A 57 -22.74 39.48 9.86
N GLY A 58 -21.73 39.25 10.70
CA GLY A 58 -20.84 40.33 11.14
C GLY A 58 -20.05 40.99 9.98
N VAL A 59 -19.70 40.22 8.96
CA VAL A 59 -19.02 40.74 7.78
C VAL A 59 -19.99 41.48 6.86
N LEU A 60 -21.22 41.00 6.70
CA LEU A 60 -22.27 41.71 5.95
C LEU A 60 -22.63 43.05 6.61
N ASP A 61 -22.75 43.07 7.92
CA ASP A 61 -23.02 44.28 8.68
C ASP A 61 -21.87 45.29 8.56
N ALA A 62 -20.62 44.81 8.56
CA ALA A 62 -19.44 45.64 8.34
C ALA A 62 -19.42 46.29 6.94
N TYR A 63 -19.88 45.57 5.90
CA TYR A 63 -20.02 46.15 4.56
C TYR A 63 -21.14 47.18 4.43
N GLN A 64 -22.14 47.14 5.29
CA GLN A 64 -23.28 48.05 5.33
C GLN A 64 -23.09 49.18 6.34
N ALA A 65 -21.97 49.20 7.05
CA ALA A 65 -21.68 50.21 8.07
C ALA A 65 -21.66 51.63 7.49
N ARG A 66 -22.15 52.58 8.25
CA ARG A 66 -22.29 54.01 7.85
C ARG A 66 -21.00 54.79 8.00
N ASP A 67 -20.14 54.32 8.90
CA ASP A 67 -18.85 54.91 9.20
C ASP A 67 -17.82 53.85 9.61
N GLU A 68 -16.57 54.28 9.73
CA GLU A 68 -15.46 53.36 10.05
C GLU A 68 -15.55 52.81 11.49
N GLN A 69 -16.12 53.56 12.43
CA GLN A 69 -16.28 53.08 13.81
C GLN A 69 -17.31 51.93 13.89
N GLU A 70 -18.39 52.06 13.14
CA GLU A 70 -19.43 51.03 13.05
C GLU A 70 -18.85 49.78 12.34
N ARG A 71 -18.09 49.96 11.25
CA ARG A 71 -17.39 48.90 10.54
C ARG A 71 -16.43 48.11 11.46
N GLU A 72 -15.54 48.81 12.14
CA GLU A 72 -14.60 48.20 13.07
C GLU A 72 -15.29 47.44 14.22
N ARG A 73 -16.42 47.96 14.71
CA ARG A 73 -17.21 47.26 15.72
C ARG A 73 -17.72 45.92 15.20
N HIS A 74 -18.30 45.88 14.00
CA HIS A 74 -18.81 44.66 13.39
C HIS A 74 -17.69 43.67 13.10
N LEU A 75 -16.52 44.11 12.66
CA LEU A 75 -15.36 43.24 12.47
C LEU A 75 -14.85 42.65 13.78
N ARG A 76 -14.78 43.41 14.86
CA ARG A 76 -14.44 42.91 16.20
C ARG A 76 -15.43 41.87 16.71
N ASP A 77 -16.72 42.11 16.49
CA ASP A 77 -17.77 41.15 16.86
C ASP A 77 -17.67 39.85 16.05
N HIS A 78 -17.34 39.97 14.75
CA HIS A 78 -17.08 38.82 13.90
C HIS A 78 -15.86 38.01 14.40
N ALA A 79 -14.73 38.65 14.69
CA ALA A 79 -13.54 37.97 15.24
C ALA A 79 -13.85 37.30 16.59
N ARG A 80 -14.59 37.97 17.46
CA ARG A 80 -15.03 37.40 18.75
C ARG A 80 -15.91 36.14 18.56
N LEU A 81 -16.79 36.15 17.56
CA LEU A 81 -17.62 35.01 17.23
C LEU A 81 -16.78 33.83 16.75
N LEU A 82 -15.77 34.04 15.90
CA LEU A 82 -14.83 32.99 15.48
C LEU A 82 -14.06 32.41 16.67
N ARG A 83 -13.55 33.25 17.59
CA ARG A 83 -12.95 32.76 18.85
C ARG A 83 -13.88 31.87 19.66
N LYS A 84 -15.15 32.24 19.74
CA LYS A 84 -16.16 31.42 20.42
C LYS A 84 -16.33 30.06 19.73
N HIS A 85 -16.29 30.02 18.40
CA HIS A 85 -16.34 28.76 17.64
C HIS A 85 -15.09 27.93 17.85
N VAL A 86 -13.89 28.51 17.82
CA VAL A 86 -12.62 27.83 18.13
C VAL A 86 -12.70 27.17 19.51
N LYS A 87 -13.12 27.94 20.54
CA LYS A 87 -13.28 27.40 21.89
C LYS A 87 -14.28 26.23 21.93
N ALA A 88 -15.44 26.38 21.29
CA ALA A 88 -16.46 25.33 21.27
C ALA A 88 -15.97 24.05 20.57
N LEU A 89 -15.11 24.15 19.56
CA LEU A 89 -14.49 22.99 18.91
C LEU A 89 -13.47 22.30 19.84
N THR A 90 -12.70 23.09 20.57
CA THR A 90 -11.79 22.55 21.59
C THR A 90 -12.55 21.78 22.68
N ASP A 91 -13.65 22.39 23.18
CA ASP A 91 -14.45 21.81 24.27
C ASP A 91 -15.19 20.51 23.86
N LYS A 92 -15.50 20.34 22.56
CA LYS A 92 -16.13 19.14 22.03
C LYS A 92 -15.23 17.91 22.05
N ALA A 93 -13.92 18.07 22.22
CA ALA A 93 -12.94 16.99 22.33
C ALA A 93 -13.17 15.84 21.31
N TYR A 94 -13.32 16.15 20.01
CA TYR A 94 -13.59 15.17 18.95
C TYR A 94 -12.60 14.00 18.92
N TRP A 95 -11.41 14.22 19.49
CA TRP A 95 -10.36 13.19 19.63
C TRP A 95 -10.70 12.09 20.62
N ALA A 96 -11.64 12.29 21.54
CA ALA A 96 -11.98 11.29 22.56
C ALA A 96 -12.80 10.08 22.00
N GLY A 97 -13.40 10.25 20.81
CA GLY A 97 -14.25 9.23 20.19
C GLY A 97 -13.62 8.50 18.98
N LEU A 98 -12.34 8.71 18.72
CA LEU A 98 -11.61 8.10 17.60
C LEU A 98 -10.49 7.20 18.12
N ASP A 99 -10.35 6.01 17.56
CA ASP A 99 -9.29 5.04 17.92
C ASP A 99 -7.88 5.61 17.69
N SER A 100 -7.73 6.53 16.73
CA SER A 100 -6.54 7.37 16.55
C SER A 100 -6.94 8.83 16.60
N ALA A 101 -6.68 9.46 17.77
CA ALA A 101 -7.02 10.86 17.99
C ALA A 101 -6.37 11.79 16.94
N PRO A 102 -7.12 12.69 16.30
CA PRO A 102 -6.54 13.71 15.44
C PRO A 102 -5.67 14.65 16.28
N ASP A 103 -4.52 15.02 15.72
CA ASP A 103 -3.66 16.01 16.38
C ASP A 103 -4.31 17.40 16.42
N PHE A 104 -5.29 17.64 15.56
CA PHE A 104 -6.02 18.92 15.45
C PHE A 104 -7.41 18.73 14.82
N VAL A 105 -8.26 19.72 14.99
CA VAL A 105 -9.57 19.84 14.35
C VAL A 105 -9.54 20.99 13.36
N VAL A 106 -10.14 20.82 12.19
CA VAL A 106 -10.24 21.90 11.19
C VAL A 106 -11.55 22.64 11.34
N MET A 107 -11.49 23.94 11.57
CA MET A 107 -12.62 24.85 11.43
C MET A 107 -12.65 25.41 10.00
N PHE A 108 -13.60 24.97 9.21
CA PHE A 108 -13.74 25.41 7.82
C PHE A 108 -14.59 26.68 7.72
N LEU A 109 -14.01 27.71 7.13
CA LEU A 109 -14.71 28.95 6.77
C LEU A 109 -14.95 28.95 5.25
N PRO A 110 -16.20 29.08 4.77
CA PRO A 110 -16.54 28.93 3.35
C PRO A 110 -16.17 30.12 2.46
N GLY A 111 -15.36 31.05 2.93
CA GLY A 111 -14.89 32.21 2.17
C GLY A 111 -13.62 32.82 2.75
N GLU A 112 -12.68 33.15 1.89
CA GLU A 112 -11.41 33.80 2.25
C GLU A 112 -11.61 35.15 2.96
N HIS A 113 -12.60 35.90 2.49
CA HIS A 113 -12.96 37.23 3.05
C HIS A 113 -13.43 37.16 4.52
N LEU A 114 -14.05 36.04 4.92
CA LEU A 114 -14.49 35.85 6.31
C LEU A 114 -13.30 35.73 7.25
N TYR A 115 -12.26 35.04 6.79
CA TYR A 115 -11.03 34.87 7.54
C TYR A 115 -10.21 36.16 7.57
N GLY A 116 -10.06 36.83 6.41
CA GLY A 116 -9.36 38.08 6.29
C GLY A 116 -9.98 39.19 7.20
N ALA A 117 -11.32 39.33 7.18
CA ALA A 117 -12.04 40.28 8.02
C ALA A 117 -11.83 40.02 9.54
N ALA A 118 -11.73 38.76 9.94
CA ALA A 118 -11.47 38.41 11.34
C ALA A 118 -10.04 38.80 11.75
N LEU A 119 -9.05 38.53 10.88
CA LEU A 119 -7.64 38.84 11.14
C LEU A 119 -7.33 40.33 11.13
N GLU A 120 -8.08 41.12 10.35
CA GLU A 120 -7.99 42.57 10.38
C GLU A 120 -8.32 43.12 11.78
N ALA A 121 -9.36 42.57 12.43
CA ALA A 121 -9.77 42.99 13.77
C ALA A 121 -9.00 42.30 14.90
N ASP A 122 -8.49 41.10 14.68
CA ASP A 122 -7.81 40.26 15.68
C ASP A 122 -6.71 39.39 15.06
N PRO A 123 -5.51 39.94 14.88
CA PRO A 123 -4.37 39.21 14.31
C PRO A 123 -3.94 38.01 15.15
N SER A 124 -4.22 38.01 16.47
CA SER A 124 -3.82 36.89 17.36
C SER A 124 -4.76 35.68 17.29
N LEU A 125 -5.82 35.74 16.48
CA LEU A 125 -6.78 34.65 16.31
C LEU A 125 -6.12 33.35 15.81
N ILE A 126 -5.11 33.43 14.94
CA ILE A 126 -4.38 32.29 14.42
C ILE A 126 -3.64 31.55 15.53
N GLU A 127 -2.86 32.27 16.32
CA GLU A 127 -2.06 31.73 17.42
C GLU A 127 -2.94 31.09 18.50
N ASP A 128 -4.04 31.76 18.85
CA ASP A 128 -5.02 31.23 19.81
C ASP A 128 -5.67 29.95 19.30
N ALA A 129 -6.06 29.87 18.02
CA ALA A 129 -6.64 28.68 17.43
C ALA A 129 -5.64 27.52 17.41
N MET A 130 -4.40 27.78 16.99
CA MET A 130 -3.34 26.75 16.93
C MET A 130 -2.99 26.24 18.34
N SER A 131 -2.90 27.12 19.34
CA SER A 131 -2.65 26.72 20.73
C SER A 131 -3.71 25.77 21.28
N ARG A 132 -4.93 25.86 20.74
CA ARG A 132 -6.09 25.01 21.06
C ARG A 132 -6.25 23.80 20.13
N ARG A 133 -5.26 23.52 19.28
CA ARG A 133 -5.33 22.45 18.28
C ARG A 133 -6.48 22.60 17.29
N VAL A 134 -6.85 23.83 16.98
CA VAL A 134 -7.85 24.15 15.94
C VAL A 134 -7.14 24.84 14.79
N LEU A 135 -7.21 24.27 13.60
CA LEU A 135 -6.70 24.86 12.37
C LEU A 135 -7.86 25.54 11.63
N ILE A 136 -7.76 26.86 11.41
CA ILE A 136 -8.74 27.58 10.61
C ILE A 136 -8.37 27.42 9.13
N ALA A 137 -9.28 26.87 8.34
CA ALA A 137 -9.07 26.65 6.91
C ALA A 137 -10.17 27.27 6.05
N THR A 138 -9.76 27.91 4.99
CA THR A 138 -10.59 28.43 3.91
C THR A 138 -10.65 27.43 2.76
N PRO A 139 -11.47 27.61 1.72
CA PRO A 139 -11.53 26.68 0.58
C PRO A 139 -10.17 26.39 -0.02
N THR A 140 -9.35 27.42 -0.24
CA THR A 140 -8.02 27.28 -0.84
C THR A 140 -7.05 26.52 0.06
N THR A 141 -6.99 26.88 1.34
CA THR A 141 -6.08 26.24 2.30
C THR A 141 -6.50 24.81 2.62
N LEU A 142 -7.80 24.55 2.75
CA LEU A 142 -8.32 23.20 2.93
C LEU A 142 -8.01 22.31 1.72
N LEU A 143 -8.23 22.82 0.50
CA LEU A 143 -7.89 22.08 -0.73
C LEU A 143 -6.41 21.72 -0.79
N ALA A 144 -5.52 22.66 -0.48
CA ALA A 144 -4.07 22.42 -0.46
C ALA A 144 -3.70 21.34 0.58
N MET A 145 -4.25 21.43 1.79
CA MET A 145 -4.03 20.45 2.85
C MET A 145 -4.52 19.06 2.45
N LEU A 146 -5.73 18.94 1.92
CA LEU A 146 -6.30 17.66 1.51
C LEU A 146 -5.55 17.03 0.32
N ARG A 147 -5.03 17.84 -0.60
CA ARG A 147 -4.15 17.34 -1.67
C ARG A 147 -2.84 16.80 -1.13
N ALA A 148 -2.23 17.44 -0.16
CA ALA A 148 -1.04 16.93 0.50
C ALA A 148 -1.29 15.58 1.19
N VAL A 149 -2.45 15.45 1.84
CA VAL A 149 -2.92 14.18 2.45
C VAL A 149 -3.12 13.10 1.38
N SER A 150 -3.80 13.41 0.28
CA SER A 150 -4.03 12.48 -0.84
C SER A 150 -2.71 11.99 -1.46
N TYR A 151 -1.72 12.86 -1.57
CA TYR A 151 -0.38 12.47 -2.00
C TYR A 151 0.29 11.50 -1.01
N GLY A 152 0.15 11.75 0.28
CA GLY A 152 0.63 10.83 1.33
C GLY A 152 0.03 9.42 1.19
N TRP A 153 -1.26 9.30 0.90
CA TRP A 153 -1.91 8.01 0.65
C TRP A 153 -1.36 7.27 -0.57
N GLN A 154 -1.05 8.01 -1.64
CA GLN A 154 -0.44 7.39 -2.81
C GLN A 154 0.91 6.77 -2.47
N GLN A 155 1.74 7.47 -1.67
CA GLN A 155 3.04 6.96 -1.23
C GLN A 155 2.88 5.71 -0.34
N GLU A 156 1.95 5.71 0.60
CA GLU A 156 1.69 4.57 1.48
C GLU A 156 1.25 3.34 0.67
N ARG A 157 0.29 3.49 -0.27
CA ARG A 157 -0.15 2.40 -1.15
C ARG A 157 0.97 1.85 -2.03
N VAL A 158 1.87 2.69 -2.51
CA VAL A 158 3.04 2.25 -3.27
C VAL A 158 3.97 1.41 -2.39
N ALA A 159 4.23 1.84 -1.16
CA ALA A 159 5.06 1.11 -0.21
C ALA A 159 4.44 -0.25 0.16
N GLU A 160 3.14 -0.31 0.47
CA GLU A 160 2.41 -1.55 0.76
C GLU A 160 2.43 -2.52 -0.44
N SER A 161 2.22 -1.99 -1.66
CA SER A 161 2.29 -2.79 -2.88
C SER A 161 3.68 -3.35 -3.12
N ALA A 162 4.73 -2.57 -2.88
CA ALA A 162 6.12 -3.01 -3.02
C ALA A 162 6.45 -4.12 -2.02
N GLN A 163 5.97 -4.02 -0.79
CA GLN A 163 6.15 -5.06 0.23
C GLN A 163 5.42 -6.35 -0.15
N ALA A 164 4.15 -6.26 -0.59
CA ALA A 164 3.38 -7.42 -1.03
C ALA A 164 4.05 -8.12 -2.24
N ILE A 165 4.57 -7.36 -3.22
CA ILE A 165 5.31 -7.90 -4.36
C ILE A 165 6.58 -8.62 -3.88
N SER A 166 7.32 -8.06 -2.92
CA SER A 166 8.51 -8.68 -2.35
C SER A 166 8.20 -10.01 -1.66
N GLU A 167 7.13 -10.08 -0.88
CA GLU A 167 6.68 -11.31 -0.22
C GLU A 167 6.27 -12.39 -1.22
N LEU A 168 5.47 -12.04 -2.24
CA LEU A 168 5.10 -12.94 -3.32
C LEU A 168 6.32 -13.43 -4.11
N GLY A 169 7.30 -12.57 -4.34
CA GLY A 169 8.56 -12.91 -4.99
C GLY A 169 9.35 -13.96 -4.21
N ARG A 170 9.47 -13.81 -2.89
CA ARG A 170 10.13 -14.81 -2.03
C ARG A 170 9.41 -16.15 -2.03
N GLU A 171 8.07 -16.13 -1.94
CA GLU A 171 7.27 -17.35 -1.98
C GLU A 171 7.44 -18.10 -3.31
N LEU A 172 7.36 -17.37 -4.44
CA LEU A 172 7.56 -17.92 -5.77
C LEU A 172 8.96 -18.54 -5.91
N HIS A 173 9.99 -17.82 -5.43
CA HIS A 173 11.36 -18.31 -5.46
C HIS A 173 11.52 -19.64 -4.67
N ALA A 174 10.95 -19.73 -3.47
CA ALA A 174 10.98 -20.95 -2.67
C ALA A 174 10.30 -22.14 -3.38
N ARG A 175 9.16 -21.88 -4.05
CA ARG A 175 8.45 -22.89 -4.85
C ARG A 175 9.26 -23.35 -6.05
N LEU A 176 9.92 -22.44 -6.75
CA LEU A 176 10.80 -22.76 -7.90
C LEU A 176 12.05 -23.55 -7.45
N ALA A 177 12.66 -23.19 -6.33
CA ALA A 177 13.77 -23.94 -5.76
C ALA A 177 13.39 -25.39 -5.43
N LYS A 178 12.20 -25.58 -4.82
CA LYS A 178 11.67 -26.93 -4.55
C LYS A 178 11.39 -27.71 -5.85
N LEU A 179 10.79 -27.09 -6.86
CA LEU A 179 10.55 -27.71 -8.16
C LEU A 179 11.88 -28.14 -8.80
N SER A 180 12.88 -27.27 -8.83
CA SER A 180 14.22 -27.56 -9.35
C SER A 180 14.87 -28.78 -8.66
N SER A 181 14.75 -28.90 -7.33
CA SER A 181 15.22 -30.02 -6.56
C SER A 181 14.52 -31.34 -6.94
N LEU A 182 13.20 -31.29 -7.15
CA LEU A 182 12.42 -32.45 -7.59
C LEU A 182 12.83 -32.90 -8.99
N VAL A 183 13.01 -31.97 -9.93
CA VAL A 183 13.48 -32.26 -11.30
C VAL A 183 14.87 -32.89 -11.26
N ALA A 184 15.79 -32.39 -10.46
CA ALA A 184 17.13 -32.98 -10.28
C ALA A 184 17.06 -34.42 -9.72
N THR A 185 16.15 -34.65 -8.77
CA THR A 185 15.91 -35.99 -8.20
C THR A 185 15.39 -36.96 -9.26
N VAL A 186 14.43 -36.52 -10.08
CA VAL A 186 13.91 -37.33 -11.21
C VAL A 186 15.04 -37.70 -12.18
N GLY A 187 15.87 -36.71 -12.57
CA GLY A 187 17.02 -36.95 -13.45
C GLY A 187 18.00 -37.98 -12.89
N THR A 188 18.31 -37.93 -11.59
CA THR A 188 19.16 -38.90 -10.90
C THR A 188 18.54 -40.28 -10.92
N ARG A 189 17.25 -40.41 -10.64
CA ARG A 189 16.53 -41.69 -10.67
C ARG A 189 16.48 -42.30 -12.09
N LEU A 190 16.24 -41.51 -13.11
CA LEU A 190 16.27 -41.91 -14.50
C LEU A 190 17.65 -42.49 -14.88
N ASN A 191 18.73 -41.79 -14.55
CA ASN A 191 20.09 -42.29 -14.81
C ASN A 191 20.41 -43.58 -14.04
N SER A 192 19.87 -43.74 -12.83
CA SER A 192 19.99 -44.97 -12.06
C SER A 192 19.23 -46.13 -12.73
N THR A 193 18.02 -45.86 -13.24
CA THR A 193 17.20 -46.82 -13.96
C THR A 193 17.88 -47.27 -15.26
N VAL A 194 18.46 -46.34 -16.03
CA VAL A 194 19.22 -46.63 -17.24
C VAL A 194 20.44 -47.54 -16.93
N ARG A 195 21.17 -47.26 -15.83
CA ARG A 195 22.29 -48.12 -15.40
C ARG A 195 21.82 -49.54 -15.07
N ALA A 196 20.78 -49.68 -14.25
CA ALA A 196 20.23 -50.98 -13.89
C ALA A 196 19.74 -51.77 -15.12
N TYR A 197 19.10 -51.06 -16.07
CA TYR A 197 18.71 -51.66 -17.35
C TYR A 197 19.92 -52.17 -18.13
N ASN A 198 20.97 -51.37 -18.31
CA ASN A 198 22.17 -51.76 -19.04
C ASN A 198 22.93 -52.94 -18.35
N GLU A 199 22.97 -52.96 -17.01
CA GLU A 199 23.51 -54.10 -16.24
C GLU A 199 22.72 -55.38 -16.50
N MET A 200 21.38 -55.28 -16.55
CA MET A 200 20.51 -56.42 -16.90
C MET A 200 20.76 -56.89 -18.33
N VAL A 201 20.84 -55.95 -19.31
CA VAL A 201 21.16 -56.28 -20.72
C VAL A 201 22.51 -57.01 -20.79
N GLY A 202 23.58 -56.51 -20.18
CA GLY A 202 24.91 -57.19 -20.16
C GLY A 202 24.87 -58.54 -19.49
N SER A 203 24.08 -58.71 -18.40
CA SER A 203 23.90 -60.03 -17.78
C SER A 203 23.13 -60.97 -18.67
N TYR A 204 22.12 -60.53 -19.39
CA TYR A 204 21.36 -61.31 -20.36
C TYR A 204 22.24 -61.79 -21.51
N GLU A 205 23.01 -60.87 -22.12
CA GLU A 205 23.95 -61.20 -23.19
C GLU A 205 25.02 -62.16 -22.74
N ALA A 206 25.65 -62.03 -21.57
CA ALA A 206 26.73 -62.79 -21.09
C ALA A 206 26.36 -64.23 -20.57
N ARG A 207 25.16 -64.33 -19.98
CA ARG A 207 24.75 -65.56 -19.26
C ARG A 207 23.55 -66.26 -19.86
N VAL A 208 22.54 -65.53 -20.34
CA VAL A 208 21.29 -66.15 -20.84
C VAL A 208 21.39 -66.54 -22.29
N LEU A 209 21.87 -65.66 -23.18
CA LEU A 209 21.98 -65.93 -24.61
C LEU A 209 22.89 -67.10 -24.91
N PRO A 210 24.11 -67.29 -24.30
CA PRO A 210 24.93 -68.43 -24.55
C PRO A 210 24.31 -69.75 -24.08
N GLY A 211 23.59 -69.69 -22.95
CA GLY A 211 22.83 -70.84 -22.46
C GLY A 211 21.72 -71.27 -23.42
N ALA A 212 20.93 -70.27 -23.89
CA ALA A 212 19.87 -70.55 -24.85
C ALA A 212 20.34 -71.04 -26.20
N ARG A 213 21.49 -70.57 -26.71
CA ARG A 213 22.13 -71.11 -27.95
C ARG A 213 22.54 -72.57 -27.80
N ARG A 214 23.11 -72.94 -26.64
CA ARG A 214 23.45 -74.39 -26.39
C ARG A 214 22.23 -75.32 -26.38
N PHE A 215 21.08 -74.84 -25.89
CA PHE A 215 19.83 -75.61 -25.99
C PHE A 215 19.35 -75.75 -27.43
N SER A 216 19.49 -74.66 -28.23
CA SER A 216 19.20 -74.73 -29.67
C SER A 216 20.09 -75.73 -30.39
N ASP A 217 21.41 -75.81 -30.07
CA ASP A 217 22.37 -76.75 -30.66
C ASP A 217 22.05 -78.25 -30.34
N HIS A 218 21.36 -78.45 -29.21
CA HIS A 218 20.89 -79.76 -28.79
C HIS A 218 19.48 -80.14 -29.31
N GLY A 219 18.93 -79.35 -30.23
CA GLY A 219 17.61 -79.60 -30.84
C GLY A 219 16.39 -79.31 -30.02
N VAL A 220 16.57 -78.63 -28.90
CA VAL A 220 15.47 -78.18 -27.96
C VAL A 220 15.06 -76.75 -28.26
N ALA A 221 14.93 -76.34 -29.48
CA ALA A 221 14.53 -75.03 -29.85
C ALA A 221 12.99 -74.91 -29.82
N ALA A 222 12.41 -74.12 -28.90
CA ALA A 222 11.02 -73.74 -28.91
C ALA A 222 10.86 -72.54 -29.82
N GLY A 223 10.68 -72.69 -31.06
CA GLY A 223 10.19 -71.83 -32.14
C GLY A 223 10.06 -70.26 -32.02
N ARG A 224 10.70 -69.60 -31.04
CA ARG A 224 10.76 -68.17 -30.93
C ARG A 224 12.23 -67.73 -30.82
N GLU A 225 12.62 -66.81 -31.70
CA GLU A 225 13.90 -66.11 -31.58
C GLU A 225 13.93 -65.26 -30.31
N LEU A 226 15.06 -65.24 -29.60
CA LEU A 226 15.32 -64.41 -28.46
C LEU A 226 15.61 -63.01 -28.95
N ALA A 227 14.86 -61.99 -28.40
CA ALA A 227 15.05 -60.59 -28.75
C ALA A 227 16.46 -60.10 -28.41
N GLU A 228 17.09 -59.43 -29.35
CA GLU A 228 18.28 -58.59 -29.05
C GLU A 228 17.90 -57.42 -28.27
N LEU A 229 18.59 -57.19 -27.14
CA LEU A 229 18.35 -56.00 -26.27
C LEU A 229 19.47 -54.99 -26.47
N GLU A 230 19.09 -53.77 -26.82
CA GLU A 230 20.07 -52.68 -27.00
C GLU A 230 20.30 -51.91 -25.70
N GLN A 231 21.55 -51.48 -25.47
CA GLN A 231 21.89 -50.62 -24.35
C GLN A 231 21.39 -49.20 -24.58
N VAL A 232 20.86 -48.54 -23.52
CA VAL A 232 20.47 -47.14 -23.54
C VAL A 232 21.69 -46.29 -23.23
N THR A 233 22.14 -45.49 -24.21
CA THR A 233 23.31 -44.59 -24.07
C THR A 233 22.93 -43.15 -23.66
N THR A 234 21.65 -42.82 -23.74
CA THR A 234 21.16 -41.48 -23.40
C THR A 234 21.06 -41.29 -21.90
N SER A 235 21.62 -40.19 -21.39
CA SER A 235 21.51 -39.81 -19.98
C SER A 235 20.63 -38.56 -19.81
N ALA A 236 19.98 -38.42 -18.64
CA ALA A 236 19.23 -37.21 -18.32
C ALA A 236 20.19 -36.03 -18.19
N ARG A 237 19.85 -34.92 -18.87
CA ARG A 237 20.62 -33.65 -18.81
C ARG A 237 20.62 -33.11 -17.38
N ARG A 238 21.79 -32.70 -16.89
CA ARG A 238 21.87 -32.02 -15.58
C ARG A 238 21.45 -30.57 -15.69
N VAL A 239 20.69 -30.07 -14.72
CA VAL A 239 20.41 -28.65 -14.56
C VAL A 239 21.67 -27.98 -14.02
N HIS A 240 22.17 -26.94 -14.69
CA HIS A 240 23.42 -26.27 -14.32
C HIS A 240 23.26 -25.47 -13.00
N PRO A 241 24.22 -25.57 -12.06
CA PRO A 241 24.15 -24.87 -10.77
C PRO A 241 24.42 -23.38 -10.85
N ALA A 242 25.00 -22.86 -11.93
CA ALA A 242 25.52 -21.49 -12.03
C ALA A 242 24.47 -20.39 -11.85
N GLU A 243 23.18 -20.65 -12.09
CA GLU A 243 22.10 -19.69 -11.82
C GLU A 243 21.67 -19.69 -10.35
N ARG A 244 21.93 -20.78 -9.63
CA ARG A 244 21.52 -20.93 -8.23
C ARG A 244 22.41 -20.12 -7.27
N GLU A 245 23.69 -20.04 -7.54
CA GLU A 245 24.66 -19.29 -6.72
C GLU A 245 24.49 -17.79 -6.88
N ARG A 246 24.29 -17.29 -8.10
CA ARG A 246 24.02 -15.87 -8.34
C ARG A 246 22.76 -15.36 -7.63
N PHE A 247 21.69 -16.12 -7.65
CA PHE A 247 20.45 -15.76 -6.98
C PHE A 247 20.57 -15.79 -5.45
N GLN A 248 21.37 -16.67 -4.89
CA GLN A 248 21.63 -16.69 -3.44
C GLN A 248 22.48 -15.49 -3.00
N GLU A 249 23.51 -15.15 -3.73
CA GLU A 249 24.34 -13.95 -3.47
C GLU A 249 23.53 -12.64 -3.58
N GLU A 250 22.65 -12.51 -4.59
CA GLU A 250 21.77 -11.34 -4.71
C GLU A 250 20.74 -11.27 -3.58
N LEU A 251 20.22 -12.39 -3.09
CA LEU A 251 19.27 -12.41 -1.97
C LEU A 251 19.94 -12.06 -0.65
N GLU A 252 21.13 -12.56 -0.38
CA GLU A 252 21.93 -12.22 0.82
C GLU A 252 22.33 -10.75 0.84
N LEU A 253 22.65 -10.16 -0.31
CA LEU A 253 22.92 -8.73 -0.46
C LEU A 253 21.67 -7.87 -0.16
N TYR A 254 20.48 -8.33 -0.54
CA TYR A 254 19.22 -7.65 -0.23
C TYR A 254 18.83 -7.75 1.26
N GLU A 255 19.08 -8.90 1.88
CA GLU A 255 18.77 -9.13 3.31
C GLU A 255 19.73 -8.40 4.26
N THR A 256 20.97 -8.14 3.82
CA THR A 256 21.98 -7.41 4.61
C THR A 256 21.88 -5.89 4.52
N GLY A 257 20.91 -5.34 3.78
CA GLY A 257 20.61 -3.91 3.76
C GLY A 257 21.71 -3.03 3.11
N ILE A 258 22.59 -3.60 2.33
CA ILE A 258 23.56 -2.85 1.55
C ILE A 258 22.85 -2.32 0.30
N GLU A 259 22.53 -1.02 0.30
CA GLU A 259 22.04 -0.30 -0.88
C GLU A 259 23.03 -0.47 -2.05
N THR A 260 22.73 -1.39 -2.95
CA THR A 260 23.49 -1.48 -4.20
C THR A 260 23.14 -0.29 -5.06
N THR A 261 24.06 0.64 -5.20
CA THR A 261 24.07 1.74 -6.17
C THR A 261 23.61 1.21 -7.53
N ARG A 262 22.51 1.75 -8.06
CA ARG A 262 21.94 1.39 -9.37
C ARG A 262 23.04 1.32 -10.44
N PRO A 263 23.14 0.23 -11.21
CA PRO A 263 24.03 0.22 -12.37
C PRO A 263 23.51 1.27 -13.36
N ARG A 264 24.36 2.22 -13.73
CA ARG A 264 24.11 3.16 -14.82
C ARG A 264 23.89 2.35 -16.08
N LEU A 265 22.68 2.37 -16.62
CA LEU A 265 22.39 1.95 -18.00
C LEU A 265 23.31 2.75 -18.91
N ARG A 266 24.37 2.13 -19.45
CA ARG A 266 25.13 2.68 -20.56
C ARG A 266 24.18 2.68 -21.75
N ALA A 267 23.85 3.87 -22.22
CA ALA A 267 23.27 4.05 -23.55
C ALA A 267 24.22 3.41 -24.56
N ALA A 268 23.72 2.47 -25.31
CA ALA A 268 24.42 1.98 -26.49
C ALA A 268 24.27 3.05 -27.59
N GLU A 269 25.39 3.59 -28.05
CA GLU A 269 25.49 4.27 -29.32
C GLU A 269 25.34 3.27 -30.49
#